data_6e6d46d65f957afda8113f883395dda6
#
_entry.id   6e6d46d65f957afda8113f883395dda6
#
_cell.length_a   1.000
_cell.length_b   1.000
_cell.length_c   1.000
_cell.angle_alpha   90.00
_cell.angle_beta   90.00
_cell.angle_gamma   90.00
#
_symmetry.space_group_name_H-M   'P 1'
#
loop_
_entity.id
_entity.type
_entity.pdbx_description
1 polymer ?
#
loop_
_entity_poly.entity_id
_entity_poly.type
_entity_poly.pdbx_seq_one_letter_code
_entity_poly.pdbx_strand_id
1 'polypeptide(L)'
;MHNKRSTFSGKLGFVLSAAGASVGLGNIWRFPYLAAKYGGGIFLLIYIVLALTFGYTMIIAETTLGRMTKKSPVGAFHTFAKTKFASFSGWINAIIPILIVPYYSVIGGWVIKYLFEYLKGDAKLLATDTYFSNFISNGVSTEICFILFTFFTLAIIYAGVQNGIERVSKFMMPVLVVLSVIIAGYSISRPGAFEGVKYFLIPNFDNFSWMTVVSAMGQMFYSLSIAMGILITFGSYMKKDVSIEGSTENVEIFDTAIAIMAGLMIIPAVFSFSGGDMETLKAGPSLMFITIPKVFASMGLGTGIGIIFFLLVLFAAITSSIALTESAVSTFQDELHWSRKKSTIILGIIMIGLGTLSCLGYGPLSNVTIIGMQFLDFFDFLTNSVMMPIAAIAICIFVSRVVGLEKVEAEITQDGNSFKRKKIFNFMIQYLCPIFAFIILLSSIA
;
A
#
# COMPACT_ATOMS: atom_id res chain seq x y z
N MET A 1 -6.53 -24.95 -24.83
CA MET A 1 -7.46 -23.80 -24.79
C MET A 1 -6.68 -22.63 -24.19
N HIS A 2 -6.36 -21.59 -24.97
CA HIS A 2 -5.77 -20.38 -24.40
C HIS A 2 -6.84 -19.73 -23.49
N ASN A 3 -6.63 -19.79 -22.17
CA ASN A 3 -7.47 -19.09 -21.21
C ASN A 3 -7.38 -17.58 -21.54
N LYS A 4 -8.47 -17.00 -22.00
CA LYS A 4 -8.54 -15.58 -22.31
C LYS A 4 -8.20 -14.80 -21.05
N ARG A 5 -7.19 -13.91 -21.09
CA ARG A 5 -6.78 -13.08 -19.96
C ARG A 5 -7.98 -12.32 -19.39
N SER A 6 -8.15 -12.34 -18.07
CA SER A 6 -9.16 -11.53 -17.40
C SER A 6 -8.96 -10.05 -17.71
N THR A 7 -10.05 -9.27 -17.78
CA THR A 7 -9.98 -7.84 -18.04
C THR A 7 -10.90 -7.09 -17.08
N PHE A 8 -10.55 -5.87 -16.71
CA PHE A 8 -11.47 -4.94 -16.04
C PHE A 8 -12.61 -4.55 -16.97
N SER A 9 -13.76 -4.17 -16.39
CA SER A 9 -14.92 -3.74 -17.17
C SER A 9 -14.65 -2.46 -17.98
N GLY A 10 -13.80 -1.56 -17.46
CA GLY A 10 -13.41 -0.29 -18.09
C GLY A 10 -12.49 0.54 -17.22
N LYS A 11 -12.33 1.82 -17.54
CA LYS A 11 -11.46 2.78 -16.83
C LYS A 11 -11.74 2.81 -15.31
N LEU A 12 -13.01 2.94 -14.91
CA LEU A 12 -13.38 3.03 -13.49
C LEU A 12 -12.99 1.77 -12.70
N GLY A 13 -13.18 0.58 -13.31
CA GLY A 13 -12.79 -0.69 -12.69
C GLY A 13 -11.28 -0.77 -12.43
N PHE A 14 -10.47 -0.38 -13.41
CA PHE A 14 -9.02 -0.30 -13.25
C PHE A 14 -8.62 0.74 -12.19
N VAL A 15 -9.11 1.97 -12.30
CA VAL A 15 -8.73 3.07 -11.40
C VAL A 15 -9.05 2.76 -9.95
N LEU A 16 -10.27 2.30 -9.64
CA LEU A 16 -10.66 2.00 -8.27
C LEU A 16 -9.95 0.76 -7.71
N SER A 17 -9.61 -0.22 -8.56
CA SER A 17 -8.82 -1.38 -8.12
C SER A 17 -7.36 -1.00 -7.86
N ALA A 18 -6.75 -0.19 -8.75
CA ALA A 18 -5.37 0.29 -8.58
C ALA A 18 -5.25 1.29 -7.42
N ALA A 19 -6.21 2.22 -7.27
CA ALA A 19 -6.28 3.11 -6.12
C ALA A 19 -6.48 2.32 -4.82
N GLY A 20 -7.33 1.27 -4.82
CA GLY A 20 -7.49 0.40 -3.67
C GLY A 20 -6.24 -0.42 -3.33
N ALA A 21 -5.40 -0.73 -4.33
CA ALA A 21 -4.09 -1.31 -4.08
C ALA A 21 -3.13 -0.31 -3.40
N SER A 22 -3.16 0.95 -3.84
CA SER A 22 -2.29 2.02 -3.33
C SER A 22 -2.77 2.53 -1.96
N VAL A 23 -4.07 2.75 -1.78
CA VAL A 23 -4.65 3.19 -0.50
C VAL A 23 -4.68 2.03 0.50
N GLY A 24 -3.66 1.95 1.32
CA GLY A 24 -3.48 0.88 2.30
C GLY A 24 -3.17 1.41 3.71
N LEU A 25 -2.67 0.50 4.53
CA LEU A 25 -2.24 0.82 5.89
C LEU A 25 -1.16 1.91 5.90
N GLY A 26 -0.30 1.97 4.86
CA GLY A 26 0.74 2.97 4.72
C GLY A 26 0.25 4.42 4.68
N ASN A 27 -0.90 4.67 4.03
CA ASN A 27 -1.52 6.00 4.01
C ASN A 27 -2.10 6.38 5.37
N ILE A 28 -2.65 5.40 6.11
CA ILE A 28 -3.42 5.66 7.32
C ILE A 28 -2.54 5.84 8.55
N TRP A 29 -1.44 5.06 8.69
CA TRP A 29 -0.59 5.20 9.88
C TRP A 29 0.80 5.79 9.58
N ARG A 30 1.48 5.30 8.50
CA ARG A 30 2.86 5.68 8.22
C ARG A 30 2.95 7.11 7.73
N PHE A 31 2.08 7.51 6.82
CA PHE A 31 2.07 8.87 6.27
C PHE A 31 1.84 9.94 7.34
N PRO A 32 0.80 9.88 8.21
CA PRO A 32 0.60 10.89 9.25
C PRO A 32 1.76 10.97 10.24
N TYR A 33 2.32 9.82 10.62
CA TYR A 33 3.50 9.76 11.48
C TYR A 33 4.71 10.47 10.85
N LEU A 34 5.02 10.14 9.60
CA LEU A 34 6.16 10.74 8.91
C LEU A 34 5.95 12.24 8.65
N ALA A 35 4.74 12.63 8.25
CA ALA A 35 4.39 14.03 8.07
C ALA A 35 4.58 14.82 9.37
N ALA A 36 4.09 14.29 10.49
CA ALA A 36 4.25 14.93 11.78
C ALA A 36 5.71 15.01 12.23
N LYS A 37 6.49 13.95 12.04
CA LYS A 37 7.90 13.88 12.47
C LYS A 37 8.83 14.74 11.62
N TYR A 38 8.56 14.85 10.32
CA TYR A 38 9.48 15.46 9.35
C TYR A 38 8.98 16.78 8.76
N GLY A 39 8.28 17.58 9.58
CA GLY A 39 8.01 18.98 9.32
C GLY A 39 6.63 19.34 8.77
N GLY A 40 5.64 18.45 8.90
CA GLY A 40 4.25 18.78 8.59
C GLY A 40 4.03 19.19 7.14
N GLY A 41 3.69 20.45 6.92
CA GLY A 41 3.37 20.99 5.59
C GLY A 41 4.52 20.96 4.61
N ILE A 42 5.79 21.04 5.05
CA ILE A 42 6.94 20.91 4.13
C ILE A 42 7.10 19.45 3.67
N PHE A 43 6.85 18.47 4.56
CA PHE A 43 6.80 17.07 4.17
C PHE A 43 5.70 16.83 3.13
N LEU A 44 4.50 17.37 3.37
CA LEU A 44 3.36 17.26 2.44
C LEU A 44 3.68 17.86 1.08
N LEU A 45 4.29 19.04 1.04
CA LEU A 45 4.71 19.69 -0.21
C LEU A 45 5.66 18.80 -1.03
N ILE A 46 6.70 18.26 -0.38
CA ILE A 46 7.67 17.38 -1.02
C ILE A 46 6.99 16.09 -1.49
N TYR A 47 6.09 15.52 -0.66
CA TYR A 47 5.32 14.33 -1.02
C TYR A 47 4.48 14.56 -2.28
N ILE A 48 3.78 15.68 -2.40
CA ILE A 48 3.00 16.03 -3.60
C ILE A 48 3.90 16.15 -4.83
N VAL A 49 5.05 16.81 -4.73
CA VAL A 49 6.01 16.92 -5.83
C VAL A 49 6.50 15.54 -6.28
N LEU A 50 6.77 14.64 -5.33
CA LEU A 50 7.18 13.27 -5.62
C LEU A 50 6.05 12.44 -6.22
N ALA A 51 4.80 12.64 -5.81
CA ALA A 51 3.65 12.00 -6.43
C ALA A 51 3.55 12.36 -7.92
N LEU A 52 3.62 13.67 -8.21
CA LEU A 52 3.51 14.21 -9.58
C LEU A 52 4.69 13.84 -10.51
N THR A 53 5.78 13.39 -9.96
CA THR A 53 7.02 13.07 -10.71
C THR A 53 7.40 11.59 -10.61
N PHE A 54 7.89 11.16 -9.46
CA PHE A 54 8.36 9.80 -9.22
C PHE A 54 7.22 8.79 -9.25
N GLY A 55 6.15 9.03 -8.47
CA GLY A 55 4.98 8.15 -8.38
C GLY A 55 4.32 7.97 -9.73
N TYR A 56 3.99 9.09 -10.40
CA TYR A 56 3.46 9.09 -11.74
C TYR A 56 4.29 8.25 -12.72
N THR A 57 5.61 8.45 -12.72
CA THR A 57 6.52 7.76 -13.63
C THR A 57 6.51 6.25 -13.42
N MET A 58 6.56 5.80 -12.18
CA MET A 58 6.58 4.38 -11.87
C MET A 58 5.25 3.70 -12.16
N ILE A 59 4.11 4.34 -11.86
CA ILE A 59 2.78 3.81 -12.22
C ILE A 59 2.65 3.65 -13.74
N ILE A 60 3.07 4.67 -14.51
CA ILE A 60 3.07 4.60 -15.99
C ILE A 60 3.95 3.44 -16.47
N ALA A 61 5.16 3.30 -15.96
CA ALA A 61 6.11 2.28 -16.39
C ALA A 61 5.56 0.87 -16.19
N GLU A 62 5.09 0.57 -14.98
CA GLU A 62 4.57 -0.76 -14.63
C GLU A 62 3.25 -1.08 -15.34
N THR A 63 2.31 -0.12 -15.35
CA THR A 63 1.01 -0.31 -16.01
C THR A 63 1.18 -0.51 -17.52
N THR A 64 2.07 0.26 -18.16
CA THR A 64 2.35 0.12 -19.59
C THR A 64 2.97 -1.24 -19.89
N LEU A 65 3.97 -1.67 -19.10
CA LEU A 65 4.60 -2.98 -19.24
C LEU A 65 3.57 -4.11 -19.16
N GLY A 66 2.65 -4.03 -18.20
CA GLY A 66 1.56 -4.99 -18.05
C GLY A 66 0.59 -4.97 -19.24
N ARG A 67 0.16 -3.77 -19.70
CA ARG A 67 -0.81 -3.64 -20.78
C ARG A 67 -0.25 -4.13 -22.13
N MET A 68 1.01 -3.79 -22.43
CA MET A 68 1.70 -4.25 -23.65
C MET A 68 1.76 -5.76 -23.75
N THR A 69 2.04 -6.43 -22.64
CA THR A 69 2.37 -7.85 -22.62
C THR A 69 1.18 -8.76 -22.33
N LYS A 70 0.16 -8.21 -21.62
CA LYS A 70 -0.99 -9.00 -21.13
C LYS A 70 -0.58 -10.19 -20.25
N LYS A 71 0.53 -10.05 -19.51
CA LYS A 71 1.10 -11.09 -18.66
C LYS A 71 1.37 -10.58 -17.24
N SER A 72 1.54 -11.50 -16.30
CA SER A 72 2.05 -11.25 -14.96
C SER A 72 3.53 -10.78 -15.00
N PRO A 73 4.11 -10.33 -13.89
CA PRO A 73 5.44 -9.74 -13.89
C PRO A 73 6.50 -10.58 -14.63
N VAL A 74 6.64 -11.87 -14.32
CA VAL A 74 7.69 -12.71 -14.94
C VAL A 74 7.51 -12.78 -16.46
N GLY A 75 6.31 -13.10 -16.90
CA GLY A 75 5.99 -13.19 -18.33
C GLY A 75 6.11 -11.85 -19.05
N ALA A 76 5.83 -10.73 -18.35
CA ALA A 76 5.96 -9.39 -18.91
C ALA A 76 7.41 -9.07 -19.26
N PHE A 77 8.35 -9.33 -18.34
CA PHE A 77 9.79 -9.12 -18.60
C PHE A 77 10.31 -10.09 -19.68
N HIS A 78 9.93 -11.36 -19.65
CA HIS A 78 10.36 -12.37 -20.64
C HIS A 78 9.84 -12.10 -22.06
N THR A 79 8.79 -11.31 -22.23
CA THR A 79 8.27 -10.93 -23.55
C THR A 79 9.27 -10.09 -24.34
N PHE A 80 10.07 -9.23 -23.69
CA PHE A 80 11.02 -8.33 -24.36
C PHE A 80 12.43 -8.90 -24.41
N ALA A 81 12.84 -9.71 -23.43
CA ALA A 81 14.18 -10.29 -23.40
C ALA A 81 14.19 -11.62 -22.62
N LYS A 82 14.93 -12.61 -23.14
CA LYS A 82 15.18 -13.89 -22.48
C LYS A 82 16.59 -13.91 -21.83
N THR A 83 16.90 -12.86 -21.08
CA THR A 83 18.20 -12.71 -20.39
C THR A 83 18.06 -13.02 -18.90
N LYS A 84 19.21 -13.28 -18.23
CA LYS A 84 19.23 -13.45 -16.76
C LYS A 84 18.69 -12.21 -16.05
N PHE A 85 18.97 -11.02 -16.58
CA PHE A 85 18.47 -9.76 -16.01
C PHE A 85 16.94 -9.66 -16.11
N ALA A 86 16.34 -9.99 -17.26
CA ALA A 86 14.89 -10.03 -17.42
C ALA A 86 14.24 -11.05 -16.48
N SER A 87 14.82 -12.24 -16.33
CA SER A 87 14.36 -13.25 -15.37
C SER A 87 14.43 -12.73 -13.94
N PHE A 88 15.55 -12.17 -13.53
CA PHE A 88 15.72 -11.57 -12.21
C PHE A 88 14.67 -10.48 -11.95
N SER A 89 14.53 -9.52 -12.89
CA SER A 89 13.57 -8.42 -12.78
C SER A 89 12.12 -8.90 -12.67
N GLY A 90 11.75 -9.93 -13.44
CA GLY A 90 10.42 -10.53 -13.38
C GLY A 90 10.15 -11.24 -12.07
N TRP A 91 11.07 -12.10 -11.63
CA TRP A 91 10.90 -12.90 -10.43
C TRP A 91 10.95 -12.08 -9.14
N ILE A 92 11.81 -11.06 -9.04
CA ILE A 92 11.82 -10.19 -7.84
C ILE A 92 10.47 -9.49 -7.66
N ASN A 93 9.88 -8.96 -8.74
CA ASN A 93 8.55 -8.34 -8.71
C ASN A 93 7.43 -9.34 -8.39
N ALA A 94 7.59 -10.62 -8.74
CA ALA A 94 6.61 -11.67 -8.48
C ALA A 94 6.70 -12.24 -7.04
N ILE A 95 7.91 -12.31 -6.47
CA ILE A 95 8.14 -12.86 -5.13
C ILE A 95 7.72 -11.86 -4.03
N ILE A 96 7.94 -10.57 -4.25
CA ILE A 96 7.60 -9.52 -3.27
C ILE A 96 6.17 -9.67 -2.74
N PRO A 97 5.10 -9.69 -3.56
CA PRO A 97 3.75 -9.81 -3.04
C PRO A 97 3.47 -11.15 -2.35
N ILE A 98 4.15 -12.24 -2.73
CA ILE A 98 4.04 -13.54 -2.07
C ILE A 98 4.57 -13.48 -0.64
N LEU A 99 5.61 -12.68 -0.39
CA LEU A 99 6.19 -12.50 0.94
C LEU A 99 5.45 -11.45 1.77
N ILE A 100 4.88 -10.41 1.14
CA ILE A 100 4.17 -9.34 1.84
C ILE A 100 2.80 -9.82 2.34
N VAL A 101 2.02 -10.49 1.50
CA VAL A 101 0.61 -10.78 1.83
C VAL A 101 0.43 -11.63 3.09
N PRO A 102 1.32 -12.57 3.46
CA PRO A 102 1.21 -13.29 4.72
C PRO A 102 1.24 -12.39 5.97
N TYR A 103 2.29 -11.60 6.15
CA TYR A 103 2.41 -10.74 7.32
C TYR A 103 1.44 -9.54 7.27
N TYR A 104 1.12 -9.04 6.09
CA TYR A 104 0.10 -7.99 5.91
C TYR A 104 -1.28 -8.46 6.36
N SER A 105 -1.61 -9.74 6.12
CA SER A 105 -2.85 -10.35 6.58
C SER A 105 -2.91 -10.51 8.10
N VAL A 106 -1.78 -10.68 8.78
CA VAL A 106 -1.71 -10.66 10.25
C VAL A 106 -2.14 -9.28 10.78
N ILE A 107 -1.61 -8.21 10.20
CA ILE A 107 -2.00 -6.84 10.58
C ILE A 107 -3.47 -6.59 10.26
N GLY A 108 -3.97 -7.10 9.12
CA GLY A 108 -5.40 -7.08 8.79
C GLY A 108 -6.26 -7.80 9.85
N GLY A 109 -5.76 -8.89 10.40
CA GLY A 109 -6.37 -9.60 11.54
C GLY A 109 -6.44 -8.74 12.81
N TRP A 110 -5.38 -7.96 13.11
CA TRP A 110 -5.40 -7.02 14.23
C TRP A 110 -6.48 -5.94 14.07
N VAL A 111 -6.68 -5.46 12.83
CA VAL A 111 -7.75 -4.50 12.52
C VAL A 111 -9.14 -5.11 12.78
N ILE A 112 -9.38 -6.37 12.38
CA ILE A 112 -10.64 -7.08 12.67
C ILE A 112 -10.87 -7.16 14.19
N LYS A 113 -9.83 -7.51 14.97
CA LYS A 113 -9.92 -7.58 16.43
C LYS A 113 -10.35 -6.25 17.04
N TYR A 114 -9.71 -5.14 16.65
CA TYR A 114 -10.03 -3.82 17.16
C TYR A 114 -11.43 -3.36 16.78
N LEU A 115 -11.83 -3.57 15.52
CA LEU A 115 -13.19 -3.27 15.07
C LEU A 115 -14.23 -4.03 15.90
N PHE A 116 -14.00 -5.32 16.15
CA PHE A 116 -14.89 -6.15 16.93
C PHE A 116 -15.03 -5.68 18.39
N GLU A 117 -13.94 -5.30 19.05
CA GLU A 117 -13.96 -4.77 20.41
C GLU A 117 -14.67 -3.40 20.48
N TYR A 118 -14.45 -2.52 19.50
CA TYR A 118 -15.21 -1.27 19.40
C TYR A 118 -16.72 -1.50 19.25
N LEU A 119 -17.13 -2.50 18.44
CA LEU A 119 -18.52 -2.88 18.25
C LEU A 119 -19.17 -3.45 19.53
N LYS A 120 -18.38 -4.09 20.42
CA LYS A 120 -18.83 -4.53 21.75
C LYS A 120 -18.97 -3.37 22.74
N GLY A 121 -18.40 -2.21 22.46
CA GLY A 121 -18.38 -1.08 23.39
C GLY A 121 -17.14 -1.01 24.29
N ASP A 122 -16.12 -1.82 24.06
CA ASP A 122 -14.92 -1.95 24.89
C ASP A 122 -13.85 -0.88 24.59
N ALA A 123 -14.24 0.32 24.14
CA ALA A 123 -13.34 1.41 23.75
C ALA A 123 -12.33 1.80 24.85
N LYS A 124 -12.75 1.75 26.14
CA LYS A 124 -11.86 2.05 27.27
C LYS A 124 -10.77 0.99 27.45
N LEU A 125 -11.08 -0.27 27.20
CA LEU A 125 -10.14 -1.38 27.25
C LEU A 125 -9.05 -1.22 26.18
N LEU A 126 -9.46 -0.86 24.95
CA LEU A 126 -8.55 -0.64 23.83
C LEU A 126 -7.59 0.55 24.05
N ALA A 127 -7.96 1.51 24.90
CA ALA A 127 -7.14 2.66 25.24
C ALA A 127 -6.06 2.38 26.31
N THR A 128 -6.00 1.14 26.86
CA THR A 128 -4.97 0.77 27.83
C THR A 128 -3.63 0.45 27.13
N ASP A 129 -2.52 0.78 27.76
CA ASP A 129 -1.17 0.59 27.21
C ASP A 129 -0.82 -0.87 26.93
N THR A 130 -1.42 -1.79 27.67
CA THR A 130 -1.09 -3.22 27.64
C THR A 130 -1.98 -4.04 26.74
N TYR A 131 -3.12 -3.49 26.28
CA TYR A 131 -4.08 -4.27 25.50
C TYR A 131 -3.48 -4.82 24.22
N PHE A 132 -2.81 -3.97 23.44
CA PHE A 132 -2.21 -4.39 22.17
C PHE A 132 -1.12 -5.43 22.37
N SER A 133 -0.19 -5.21 23.32
CA SER A 133 0.89 -6.16 23.60
C SER A 133 0.37 -7.50 24.10
N ASN A 134 -0.65 -7.50 24.98
CA ASN A 134 -1.31 -8.71 25.45
C ASN A 134 -2.04 -9.46 24.32
N PHE A 135 -2.65 -8.74 23.40
CA PHE A 135 -3.33 -9.34 22.25
C PHE A 135 -2.34 -9.99 21.29
N ILE A 136 -1.28 -9.30 20.87
CA ILE A 136 -0.32 -9.85 19.90
C ILE A 136 0.52 -10.99 20.47
N SER A 137 0.71 -11.05 21.80
CA SER A 137 1.37 -12.16 22.46
C SER A 137 0.46 -13.39 22.65
N ASN A 138 -0.86 -13.22 22.52
CA ASN A 138 -1.82 -14.32 22.53
C ASN A 138 -1.93 -14.97 21.14
N GLY A 139 -1.10 -15.99 20.89
CA GLY A 139 -1.02 -16.65 19.58
C GLY A 139 -2.36 -17.18 19.07
N VAL A 140 -3.25 -17.71 19.92
CA VAL A 140 -4.54 -18.25 19.51
C VAL A 140 -5.48 -17.13 19.01
N SER A 141 -5.57 -16.02 19.75
CA SER A 141 -6.45 -14.91 19.39
C SER A 141 -5.99 -14.23 18.11
N THR A 142 -4.69 -14.02 17.96
CA THR A 142 -4.10 -13.43 16.74
C THR A 142 -4.27 -14.34 15.53
N GLU A 143 -4.07 -15.63 15.68
CA GLU A 143 -4.22 -16.62 14.61
C GLU A 143 -5.65 -16.68 14.09
N ILE A 144 -6.65 -16.70 14.96
CA ILE A 144 -8.07 -16.70 14.56
C ILE A 144 -8.39 -15.45 13.71
N CYS A 145 -7.97 -14.27 14.15
CA CYS A 145 -8.21 -13.03 13.43
C CYS A 145 -7.47 -12.99 12.08
N PHE A 146 -6.23 -13.47 12.05
CA PHE A 146 -5.42 -13.60 10.83
C PHE A 146 -6.06 -14.53 9.81
N ILE A 147 -6.48 -15.74 10.24
CA ILE A 147 -7.16 -16.71 9.36
C ILE A 147 -8.45 -16.13 8.80
N LEU A 148 -9.23 -15.42 9.63
CA LEU A 148 -10.47 -14.77 9.20
C LEU A 148 -10.21 -13.73 8.11
N PHE A 149 -9.21 -12.85 8.29
CA PHE A 149 -8.83 -11.85 7.28
C PHE A 149 -8.35 -12.51 5.98
N THR A 150 -7.49 -13.53 6.11
CA THR A 150 -6.97 -14.31 4.98
C THR A 150 -8.09 -14.99 4.20
N PHE A 151 -9.07 -15.58 4.91
CA PHE A 151 -10.24 -16.20 4.28
C PHE A 151 -11.05 -15.20 3.43
N PHE A 152 -11.34 -14.00 3.95
CA PHE A 152 -12.04 -12.97 3.18
C PHE A 152 -11.25 -12.54 1.95
N THR A 153 -9.95 -12.33 2.06
CA THR A 153 -9.08 -11.99 0.92
C THR A 153 -9.15 -13.08 -0.15
N LEU A 154 -8.94 -14.35 0.23
CA LEU A 154 -8.94 -15.48 -0.71
C LEU A 154 -10.32 -15.71 -1.34
N ALA A 155 -11.41 -15.51 -0.61
CA ALA A 155 -12.77 -15.64 -1.15
C ALA A 155 -13.03 -14.61 -2.28
N ILE A 156 -12.58 -13.38 -2.10
CA ILE A 156 -12.69 -12.32 -3.11
C ILE A 156 -11.84 -12.66 -4.34
N ILE A 157 -10.61 -13.10 -4.14
CA ILE A 157 -9.71 -13.53 -5.22
C ILE A 157 -10.29 -14.72 -6.00
N TYR A 158 -10.87 -15.68 -5.30
CA TYR A 158 -11.52 -16.84 -5.93
C TYR A 158 -12.68 -16.43 -6.85
N ALA A 159 -13.43 -15.38 -6.51
CA ALA A 159 -14.52 -14.85 -7.33
C ALA A 159 -14.05 -14.20 -8.66
N GLY A 160 -12.75 -13.92 -8.81
CA GLY A 160 -12.15 -13.42 -10.04
C GLY A 160 -11.99 -11.91 -10.10
N VAL A 161 -11.50 -11.40 -11.27
CA VAL A 161 -11.14 -10.00 -11.42
C VAL A 161 -12.38 -9.10 -11.39
N GLN A 162 -13.37 -9.34 -12.24
CA GLN A 162 -14.55 -8.47 -12.34
C GLN A 162 -15.54 -8.67 -11.18
N ASN A 163 -15.87 -9.93 -10.86
CA ASN A 163 -16.89 -10.25 -9.85
C ASN A 163 -16.35 -10.17 -8.40
N GLY A 164 -15.04 -10.31 -8.22
CA GLY A 164 -14.37 -10.18 -6.94
C GLY A 164 -13.70 -8.81 -6.80
N ILE A 165 -12.50 -8.66 -7.36
CA ILE A 165 -11.62 -7.49 -7.14
C ILE A 165 -12.31 -6.18 -7.50
N GLU A 166 -12.78 -6.07 -8.73
CA GLU A 166 -13.38 -4.83 -9.25
C GLU A 166 -14.67 -4.47 -8.51
N ARG A 167 -15.54 -5.45 -8.25
CA ARG A 167 -16.81 -5.23 -7.56
C ARG A 167 -16.58 -4.76 -6.13
N VAL A 168 -15.65 -5.38 -5.43
CA VAL A 168 -15.29 -5.01 -4.05
C VAL A 168 -14.66 -3.62 -4.00
N SER A 169 -13.71 -3.32 -4.90
CA SER A 169 -13.08 -2.00 -4.97
C SER A 169 -14.08 -0.90 -5.32
N LYS A 170 -15.02 -1.14 -6.24
CA LYS A 170 -16.08 -0.19 -6.58
C LYS A 170 -17.00 0.15 -5.41
N PHE A 171 -17.18 -0.75 -4.47
CA PHE A 171 -17.96 -0.51 -3.26
C PHE A 171 -17.11 0.11 -2.14
N MET A 172 -15.96 -0.50 -1.83
CA MET A 172 -15.16 -0.11 -0.67
C MET A 172 -14.50 1.27 -0.84
N MET A 173 -14.00 1.61 -2.03
CA MET A 173 -13.27 2.86 -2.21
C MET A 173 -14.13 4.12 -2.02
N PRO A 174 -15.33 4.26 -2.59
CA PRO A 174 -16.20 5.40 -2.27
C PRO A 174 -16.59 5.46 -0.80
N VAL A 175 -16.90 4.33 -0.17
CA VAL A 175 -17.22 4.29 1.27
C VAL A 175 -16.03 4.74 2.11
N LEU A 176 -14.81 4.29 1.79
CA LEU A 176 -13.57 4.71 2.45
C LEU A 176 -13.39 6.23 2.39
N VAL A 177 -13.64 6.86 1.23
CA VAL A 177 -13.60 8.33 1.09
C VAL A 177 -14.60 9.01 2.02
N VAL A 178 -15.85 8.54 2.04
CA VAL A 178 -16.90 9.11 2.93
C VAL A 178 -16.51 8.96 4.39
N LEU A 179 -16.04 7.79 4.82
CA LEU A 179 -15.59 7.57 6.20
C LEU A 179 -14.40 8.47 6.56
N SER A 180 -13.44 8.66 5.65
CA SER A 180 -12.29 9.55 5.88
C SER A 180 -12.71 11.01 6.05
N VAL A 181 -13.68 11.49 5.27
CA VAL A 181 -14.24 12.85 5.40
C VAL A 181 -14.93 13.03 6.77
N ILE A 182 -15.72 12.05 7.20
CA ILE A 182 -16.41 12.08 8.51
C ILE A 182 -15.39 12.18 9.64
N ILE A 183 -14.36 11.33 9.64
CA ILE A 183 -13.35 11.30 10.71
C ILE A 183 -12.53 12.59 10.70
N ALA A 184 -12.08 13.06 9.52
CA ALA A 184 -11.32 14.30 9.40
C ALA A 184 -12.12 15.52 9.90
N GLY A 185 -13.40 15.63 9.49
CA GLY A 185 -14.30 16.68 9.96
C GLY A 185 -14.47 16.66 11.49
N TYR A 186 -14.64 15.46 12.06
CA TYR A 186 -14.71 15.30 13.50
C TYR A 186 -13.40 15.68 14.20
N SER A 187 -12.24 15.23 13.69
CA SER A 187 -10.93 15.55 14.26
C SER A 187 -10.64 17.04 14.25
N ILE A 188 -10.91 17.72 13.13
CA ILE A 188 -10.71 19.17 12.96
C ILE A 188 -11.62 19.98 13.90
N SER A 189 -12.82 19.47 14.21
CA SER A 189 -13.79 20.15 15.08
C SER A 189 -13.41 20.15 16.58
N ARG A 190 -12.34 19.46 16.96
CA ARG A 190 -11.92 19.39 18.38
C ARG A 190 -11.19 20.66 18.82
N PRO A 191 -11.32 21.04 20.12
CA PRO A 191 -10.55 22.16 20.67
C PRO A 191 -9.05 21.93 20.51
N GLY A 192 -8.31 22.96 20.07
CA GLY A 192 -6.86 22.86 19.82
C GLY A 192 -6.45 22.15 18.52
N ALA A 193 -7.37 21.49 17.82
CA ALA A 193 -7.07 20.75 16.58
C ALA A 193 -6.58 21.65 15.43
N PHE A 194 -7.00 22.93 15.40
CA PHE A 194 -6.69 23.84 14.30
C PHE A 194 -5.19 24.13 14.15
N GLU A 195 -4.44 24.13 15.24
CA GLU A 195 -2.99 24.26 15.19
C GLU A 195 -2.35 23.05 14.50
N GLY A 196 -2.90 21.85 14.70
CA GLY A 196 -2.51 20.65 13.97
C GLY A 196 -2.82 20.73 12.46
N VAL A 197 -3.95 21.32 12.08
CA VAL A 197 -4.29 21.58 10.68
C VAL A 197 -3.28 22.54 10.04
N LYS A 198 -2.96 23.65 10.72
CA LYS A 198 -1.94 24.60 10.24
C LYS A 198 -0.58 23.94 10.09
N TYR A 199 -0.15 23.21 11.11
CA TYR A 199 1.12 22.48 11.08
C TYR A 199 1.23 21.54 9.88
N PHE A 200 0.14 20.81 9.59
CA PHE A 200 0.12 19.83 8.53
C PHE A 200 -0.02 20.41 7.11
N LEU A 201 -0.80 21.50 6.96
CA LEU A 201 -1.10 22.03 5.62
C LEU A 201 -0.20 23.18 5.19
N ILE A 202 0.35 23.96 6.15
CA ILE A 202 1.15 25.15 5.84
C ILE A 202 2.63 24.78 5.83
N PRO A 203 3.32 24.86 4.67
CA PRO A 203 4.74 24.58 4.61
C PRO A 203 5.55 25.58 5.45
N ASN A 204 6.32 25.08 6.40
CA ASN A 204 7.33 25.85 7.11
C ASN A 204 8.72 25.35 6.74
N PHE A 205 9.49 26.20 6.04
CA PHE A 205 10.81 25.83 5.55
C PHE A 205 11.86 25.73 6.66
N ASP A 206 11.62 26.30 7.84
CA ASP A 206 12.49 26.13 9.00
C ASP A 206 12.51 24.68 9.51
N ASN A 207 11.44 23.93 9.22
CA ASN A 207 11.34 22.50 9.53
C ASN A 207 11.91 21.60 8.46
N PHE A 208 12.53 22.17 7.41
CA PHE A 208 13.12 21.37 6.32
C PHE A 208 14.38 20.64 6.80
N SER A 209 14.48 19.38 6.42
CA SER A 209 15.72 18.59 6.54
C SER A 209 15.88 17.68 5.33
N TRP A 210 17.09 17.23 5.04
CA TRP A 210 17.29 16.21 4.01
C TRP A 210 16.56 14.92 4.33
N MET A 211 16.35 14.64 5.63
CA MET A 211 15.60 13.48 6.06
C MET A 211 14.10 13.61 5.73
N THR A 212 13.55 14.83 5.63
CA THR A 212 12.20 15.09 5.12
C THR A 212 12.05 14.58 3.69
N VAL A 213 13.03 14.84 2.81
CA VAL A 213 13.02 14.38 1.42
C VAL A 213 13.11 12.86 1.36
N VAL A 214 14.09 12.26 2.06
CA VAL A 214 14.27 10.80 2.08
C VAL A 214 13.05 10.07 2.61
N SER A 215 12.47 10.59 3.69
CA SER A 215 11.26 10.00 4.29
C SER A 215 10.04 10.14 3.38
N ALA A 216 9.88 11.28 2.69
CA ALA A 216 8.81 11.47 1.71
C ALA A 216 8.98 10.55 0.49
N MET A 217 10.21 10.35 0.00
CA MET A 217 10.50 9.37 -1.07
C MET A 217 10.12 7.96 -0.64
N GLY A 218 10.56 7.53 0.54
CA GLY A 218 10.24 6.20 1.07
C GLY A 218 8.74 6.01 1.29
N GLN A 219 8.03 7.04 1.74
CA GLN A 219 6.58 7.00 1.90
C GLN A 219 5.86 6.91 0.55
N MET A 220 6.25 7.70 -0.43
CA MET A 220 5.68 7.66 -1.78
C MET A 220 5.86 6.29 -2.43
N PHE A 221 7.04 5.72 -2.29
CA PHE A 221 7.39 4.41 -2.81
C PHE A 221 6.49 3.29 -2.26
N TYR A 222 6.28 3.32 -0.94
CA TYR A 222 5.43 2.36 -0.24
C TYR A 222 3.94 2.57 -0.54
N SER A 223 3.48 3.83 -0.54
CA SER A 223 2.07 4.19 -0.70
C SER A 223 1.50 3.75 -2.05
N LEU A 224 2.21 4.00 -3.15
CA LEU A 224 1.73 3.70 -4.50
C LEU A 224 1.88 2.24 -4.92
N SER A 225 2.26 1.34 -4.02
CA SER A 225 2.48 -0.09 -4.32
C SER A 225 3.44 -0.34 -5.49
N ILE A 226 4.48 0.50 -5.61
CA ILE A 226 5.47 0.46 -6.68
C ILE A 226 6.39 -0.74 -6.48
N ALA A 227 6.78 -1.37 -7.57
CA ALA A 227 7.70 -2.51 -7.62
C ALA A 227 7.24 -3.77 -6.83
N MET A 228 5.94 -3.92 -6.68
CA MET A 228 5.30 -5.11 -6.10
C MET A 228 4.65 -6.02 -7.16
N GLY A 229 4.86 -5.75 -8.44
CA GLY A 229 4.22 -6.49 -9.54
C GLY A 229 2.70 -6.26 -9.68
N ILE A 230 2.09 -5.51 -8.76
CA ILE A 230 0.64 -5.23 -8.74
C ILE A 230 0.23 -4.43 -9.96
N LEU A 231 0.91 -3.33 -10.23
CA LEU A 231 0.57 -2.43 -11.34
C LEU A 231 0.84 -3.09 -12.70
N ILE A 232 1.86 -3.95 -12.80
CA ILE A 232 2.09 -4.79 -13.99
C ILE A 232 0.91 -5.75 -14.18
N THR A 233 0.49 -6.44 -13.12
CA THR A 233 -0.62 -7.38 -13.14
C THR A 233 -1.93 -6.68 -13.52
N PHE A 234 -2.26 -5.56 -12.87
CA PHE A 234 -3.49 -4.79 -13.17
C PHE A 234 -3.44 -4.14 -14.55
N GLY A 235 -2.27 -3.64 -14.97
CA GLY A 235 -2.04 -3.19 -16.33
C GLY A 235 -2.33 -4.29 -17.37
N SER A 236 -1.98 -5.55 -17.07
CA SER A 236 -2.29 -6.68 -17.97
C SER A 236 -3.80 -6.92 -18.14
N TYR A 237 -4.62 -6.48 -17.20
CA TYR A 237 -6.09 -6.56 -17.25
C TYR A 237 -6.73 -5.31 -17.86
N MET A 238 -5.96 -4.24 -18.10
CA MET A 238 -6.45 -3.01 -18.70
C MET A 238 -6.81 -3.23 -20.16
N LYS A 239 -7.97 -2.73 -20.60
CA LYS A 239 -8.36 -2.74 -22.02
C LYS A 239 -7.53 -1.74 -22.82
N LYS A 240 -7.41 -1.97 -24.14
CA LYS A 240 -6.62 -1.09 -25.02
C LYS A 240 -7.22 0.31 -25.18
N ASP A 241 -8.54 0.41 -25.20
CA ASP A 241 -9.31 1.66 -25.31
C ASP A 241 -9.25 2.55 -24.05
N VAL A 242 -8.66 2.08 -22.95
CA VAL A 242 -8.51 2.83 -21.70
C VAL A 242 -7.19 3.59 -21.71
N SER A 243 -7.23 4.91 -21.50
CA SER A 243 -6.03 5.75 -21.41
C SER A 243 -5.17 5.37 -20.20
N ILE A 244 -3.90 5.04 -20.43
CA ILE A 244 -2.93 4.77 -19.34
C ILE A 244 -2.68 6.04 -18.54
N GLU A 245 -2.30 7.16 -19.21
CA GLU A 245 -2.00 8.42 -18.54
C GLU A 245 -3.17 8.92 -17.71
N GLY A 246 -4.36 9.00 -18.33
CA GLY A 246 -5.55 9.48 -17.63
C GLY A 246 -6.03 8.53 -16.48
N SER A 247 -5.66 7.26 -16.52
CA SER A 247 -5.91 6.34 -15.41
C SER A 247 -4.89 6.50 -14.30
N THR A 248 -3.60 6.68 -14.64
CA THR A 248 -2.51 6.94 -13.71
C THR A 248 -2.76 8.24 -12.94
N GLU A 249 -3.14 9.32 -13.61
CA GLU A 249 -3.50 10.60 -12.96
C GLU A 249 -4.61 10.42 -11.91
N ASN A 250 -5.62 9.61 -12.22
CA ASN A 250 -6.70 9.36 -11.27
C ASN A 250 -6.22 8.53 -10.06
N VAL A 251 -5.35 7.53 -10.26
CA VAL A 251 -4.78 6.75 -9.15
C VAL A 251 -3.91 7.62 -8.26
N GLU A 252 -3.04 8.45 -8.85
CA GLU A 252 -2.17 9.41 -8.19
C GLU A 252 -2.97 10.40 -7.32
N ILE A 253 -4.02 11.01 -7.91
CA ILE A 253 -4.90 11.95 -7.20
C ILE A 253 -5.62 11.25 -6.05
N PHE A 254 -6.11 10.04 -6.27
CA PHE A 254 -6.86 9.29 -5.27
C PHE A 254 -5.98 8.92 -4.07
N ASP A 255 -4.78 8.38 -4.32
CA ASP A 255 -3.82 8.03 -3.27
C ASP A 255 -3.39 9.26 -2.46
N THR A 256 -2.99 10.34 -3.16
CA THR A 256 -2.56 11.59 -2.52
C THR A 256 -3.69 12.22 -1.71
N ALA A 257 -4.93 12.24 -2.22
CA ALA A 257 -6.08 12.77 -1.50
C ALA A 257 -6.35 11.98 -0.21
N ILE A 258 -6.28 10.64 -0.26
CA ILE A 258 -6.46 9.81 0.94
C ILE A 258 -5.31 9.98 1.93
N ALA A 259 -4.06 10.12 1.47
CA ALA A 259 -2.93 10.43 2.34
C ALA A 259 -3.12 11.77 3.07
N ILE A 260 -3.57 12.81 2.37
CA ILE A 260 -3.92 14.12 2.97
C ILE A 260 -5.08 13.96 3.98
N MET A 261 -6.13 13.23 3.60
CA MET A 261 -7.24 12.97 4.51
C MET A 261 -6.80 12.22 5.77
N ALA A 262 -5.91 11.23 5.64
CA ALA A 262 -5.34 10.52 6.78
C ALA A 262 -4.52 11.45 7.70
N GLY A 263 -3.74 12.36 7.13
CA GLY A 263 -3.07 13.43 7.86
C GLY A 263 -4.07 14.30 8.65
N LEU A 264 -5.16 14.71 8.01
CA LEU A 264 -6.23 15.51 8.63
C LEU A 264 -7.08 14.73 9.66
N MET A 265 -7.17 13.41 9.53
CA MET A 265 -7.82 12.56 10.54
C MET A 265 -6.99 12.44 11.81
N ILE A 266 -5.67 12.31 11.69
CA ILE A 266 -4.80 11.89 12.79
C ILE A 266 -4.08 13.08 13.44
N ILE A 267 -3.43 13.94 12.65
CA ILE A 267 -2.60 15.01 13.20
C ILE A 267 -3.42 16.01 14.05
N PRO A 268 -4.56 16.55 13.57
CA PRO A 268 -5.38 17.45 14.40
C PRO A 268 -5.93 16.77 15.66
N ALA A 269 -6.31 15.49 15.58
CA ALA A 269 -6.80 14.73 16.73
C ALA A 269 -5.72 14.57 17.81
N VAL A 270 -4.49 14.28 17.40
CA VAL A 270 -3.35 14.16 18.32
C VAL A 270 -2.97 15.52 18.90
N PHE A 271 -2.97 16.60 18.12
CA PHE A 271 -2.76 17.96 18.64
C PHE A 271 -3.79 18.35 19.72
N SER A 272 -5.06 18.04 19.48
CA SER A 272 -6.12 18.26 20.45
C SER A 272 -5.93 17.45 21.75
N PHE A 273 -5.39 16.23 21.63
CA PHE A 273 -5.16 15.33 22.77
C PHE A 273 -3.89 15.68 23.58
N SER A 274 -2.78 15.97 22.88
CA SER A 274 -1.45 16.14 23.48
C SER A 274 -1.05 17.59 23.71
N GLY A 275 -1.88 18.57 23.29
CA GLY A 275 -1.50 19.98 23.33
C GLY A 275 -0.38 20.35 22.35
N GLY A 276 -0.17 19.54 21.30
CA GLY A 276 0.85 19.78 20.28
C GLY A 276 2.14 18.97 20.46
N ASP A 277 2.19 18.09 21.45
CA ASP A 277 3.34 17.18 21.61
C ASP A 277 3.34 16.10 20.53
N MET A 278 4.28 16.21 19.59
CA MET A 278 4.44 15.31 18.45
C MET A 278 5.11 13.97 18.81
N GLU A 279 5.77 13.86 19.98
CA GLU A 279 6.34 12.59 20.44
C GLU A 279 5.24 11.57 20.81
N THR A 280 4.02 12.06 21.02
CA THR A 280 2.84 11.21 21.19
C THR A 280 2.53 10.37 19.95
N LEU A 281 2.92 10.82 18.75
CA LEU A 281 2.79 10.08 17.51
C LEU A 281 3.90 9.03 17.39
N LYS A 282 3.63 7.82 17.87
CA LYS A 282 4.55 6.69 17.77
C LYS A 282 4.59 6.12 16.35
N ALA A 283 5.73 5.53 15.99
CA ALA A 283 5.88 4.88 14.68
C ALA A 283 5.13 3.54 14.58
N GLY A 284 4.77 3.17 13.36
CA GLY A 284 4.29 1.82 13.05
C GLY A 284 2.94 1.46 13.66
N PRO A 285 2.72 0.17 13.96
CA PRO A 285 1.47 -0.34 14.53
C PRO A 285 1.06 0.36 15.84
N SER A 286 2.02 0.82 16.63
CA SER A 286 1.75 1.51 17.90
C SER A 286 0.93 2.77 17.74
N LEU A 287 1.06 3.50 16.63
CA LEU A 287 0.20 4.64 16.35
C LEU A 287 -1.26 4.20 16.27
N MET A 288 -1.56 3.20 15.47
CA MET A 288 -2.92 2.79 15.16
C MET A 288 -3.56 1.99 16.30
N PHE A 289 -2.79 1.15 16.98
CA PHE A 289 -3.34 0.21 17.96
C PHE A 289 -3.15 0.64 19.43
N ILE A 290 -2.37 1.68 19.71
CA ILE A 290 -2.18 2.21 21.06
C ILE A 290 -2.57 3.69 21.12
N THR A 291 -1.95 4.55 20.29
CA THR A 291 -2.14 6.01 20.39
C THR A 291 -3.55 6.42 19.96
N ILE A 292 -4.02 5.98 18.79
CA ILE A 292 -5.33 6.38 18.27
C ILE A 292 -6.50 5.93 19.16
N PRO A 293 -6.55 4.71 19.71
CA PRO A 293 -7.57 4.34 20.70
C PRO A 293 -7.60 5.24 21.94
N LYS A 294 -6.43 5.68 22.44
CA LYS A 294 -6.36 6.63 23.57
C LYS A 294 -6.92 8.01 23.20
N VAL A 295 -6.53 8.50 22.02
CA VAL A 295 -7.06 9.75 21.46
C VAL A 295 -8.58 9.70 21.37
N PHE A 296 -9.13 8.63 20.78
CA PHE A 296 -10.58 8.47 20.66
C PHE A 296 -11.28 8.32 22.01
N ALA A 297 -10.69 7.59 22.96
CA ALA A 297 -11.26 7.44 24.31
C ALA A 297 -11.35 8.78 25.06
N SER A 298 -10.50 9.74 24.74
CA SER A 298 -10.57 11.11 25.29
C SER A 298 -11.64 11.99 24.65
N MET A 299 -12.23 11.55 23.54
CA MET A 299 -13.21 12.31 22.76
C MET A 299 -14.66 11.88 23.09
N GLY A 300 -15.62 12.81 23.09
CA GLY A 300 -17.00 12.54 23.51
C GLY A 300 -17.75 11.47 22.71
N LEU A 301 -17.40 11.24 21.43
CA LEU A 301 -17.98 10.21 20.55
C LEU A 301 -16.95 9.10 20.21
N GLY A 302 -15.97 8.89 21.06
CA GLY A 302 -14.79 8.05 20.76
C GLY A 302 -15.11 6.63 20.31
N THR A 303 -16.12 5.98 20.88
CA THR A 303 -16.53 4.64 20.45
C THR A 303 -17.06 4.64 19.01
N GLY A 304 -17.96 5.57 18.67
CA GLY A 304 -18.49 5.70 17.32
C GLY A 304 -17.42 6.01 16.27
N ILE A 305 -16.55 6.96 16.58
CA ILE A 305 -15.41 7.31 15.70
C ILE A 305 -14.43 6.15 15.57
N GLY A 306 -14.18 5.40 16.65
CA GLY A 306 -13.36 4.20 16.62
C GLY A 306 -13.92 3.12 15.68
N ILE A 307 -15.23 2.88 15.72
CA ILE A 307 -15.91 1.96 14.79
C ILE A 307 -15.69 2.42 13.34
N ILE A 308 -15.97 3.69 13.05
CA ILE A 308 -15.82 4.25 11.70
C ILE A 308 -14.36 4.17 11.24
N PHE A 309 -13.41 4.49 12.11
CA PHE A 309 -11.98 4.43 11.81
C PHE A 309 -11.51 3.01 11.51
N PHE A 310 -11.79 2.03 12.38
CA PHE A 310 -11.35 0.66 12.15
C PHE A 310 -12.09 -0.02 10.99
N LEU A 311 -13.32 0.40 10.65
CA LEU A 311 -14.00 -0.01 9.43
C LEU A 311 -13.29 0.55 8.17
N LEU A 312 -12.91 1.83 8.18
CA LEU A 312 -12.12 2.45 7.13
C LEU A 312 -10.79 1.73 6.93
N VAL A 313 -10.06 1.48 8.03
CA VAL A 313 -8.78 0.76 8.01
C VAL A 313 -8.96 -0.66 7.48
N LEU A 314 -10.03 -1.36 7.86
CA LEU A 314 -10.33 -2.69 7.35
C LEU A 314 -10.54 -2.69 5.83
N PHE A 315 -11.27 -1.71 5.29
CA PHE A 315 -11.48 -1.60 3.84
C PHE A 315 -10.16 -1.32 3.10
N ALA A 316 -9.33 -0.42 3.62
CA ALA A 316 -8.00 -0.17 3.07
C ALA A 316 -7.10 -1.41 3.13
N ALA A 317 -7.13 -2.15 4.23
CA ALA A 317 -6.35 -3.39 4.38
C ALA A 317 -6.81 -4.48 3.39
N ILE A 318 -8.13 -4.69 3.23
CA ILE A 318 -8.68 -5.69 2.32
C ILE A 318 -8.34 -5.37 0.87
N THR A 319 -8.52 -4.13 0.41
CA THR A 319 -8.26 -3.74 -0.98
C THR A 319 -6.79 -3.92 -1.36
N SER A 320 -5.86 -3.57 -0.48
CA SER A 320 -4.43 -3.80 -0.71
C SER A 320 -4.05 -5.29 -0.64
N SER A 321 -4.61 -6.05 0.31
CA SER A 321 -4.39 -7.49 0.41
C SER A 321 -4.87 -8.24 -0.84
N ILE A 322 -6.03 -7.85 -1.39
CA ILE A 322 -6.56 -8.39 -2.65
C ILE A 322 -5.57 -8.13 -3.80
N ALA A 323 -5.02 -6.94 -3.91
CA ALA A 323 -4.10 -6.59 -4.98
C ALA A 323 -2.78 -7.37 -4.93
N LEU A 324 -2.20 -7.51 -3.74
CA LEU A 324 -1.02 -8.33 -3.48
C LEU A 324 -1.28 -9.80 -3.84
N THR A 325 -2.41 -10.35 -3.36
CA THR A 325 -2.81 -11.74 -3.58
C THR A 325 -3.05 -12.00 -5.07
N GLU A 326 -3.69 -11.08 -5.79
CA GLU A 326 -3.92 -11.21 -7.23
C GLU A 326 -2.62 -11.21 -8.03
N SER A 327 -1.65 -10.37 -7.67
CA SER A 327 -0.34 -10.36 -8.32
C SER A 327 0.35 -11.72 -8.21
N ALA A 328 0.31 -12.34 -7.03
CA ALA A 328 0.86 -13.67 -6.80
C ALA A 328 0.09 -14.77 -7.55
N VAL A 329 -1.25 -14.78 -7.47
CA VAL A 329 -2.13 -15.74 -8.16
C VAL A 329 -1.94 -15.66 -9.69
N SER A 330 -1.90 -14.45 -10.24
CA SER A 330 -1.65 -14.19 -11.65
C SER A 330 -0.31 -14.77 -12.12
N THR A 331 0.73 -14.64 -11.30
CA THR A 331 2.05 -15.22 -11.59
C THR A 331 1.99 -16.74 -11.61
N PHE A 332 1.31 -17.38 -10.65
CA PHE A 332 1.15 -18.84 -10.66
C PHE A 332 0.34 -19.34 -11.87
N GLN A 333 -0.67 -18.59 -12.28
CA GLN A 333 -1.45 -18.92 -13.48
C GLN A 333 -0.59 -18.86 -14.75
N ASP A 334 0.23 -17.82 -14.90
CA ASP A 334 1.00 -17.59 -16.12
C ASP A 334 2.24 -18.50 -16.20
N GLU A 335 3.00 -18.63 -15.12
CA GLU A 335 4.29 -19.34 -15.14
C GLU A 335 4.14 -20.84 -14.86
N LEU A 336 3.20 -21.22 -13.97
CA LEU A 336 3.00 -22.63 -13.62
C LEU A 336 1.80 -23.24 -14.36
N HIS A 337 1.10 -22.45 -15.19
CA HIS A 337 -0.08 -22.85 -15.95
C HIS A 337 -1.17 -23.49 -15.08
N TRP A 338 -1.28 -23.03 -13.82
CA TRP A 338 -2.29 -23.50 -12.89
C TRP A 338 -3.64 -22.80 -13.09
N SER A 339 -4.72 -23.52 -12.80
CA SER A 339 -6.05 -22.87 -12.74
C SER A 339 -6.09 -21.85 -11.60
N ARG A 340 -6.94 -20.82 -11.72
CA ARG A 340 -7.14 -19.82 -10.68
C ARG A 340 -7.44 -20.47 -9.33
N LYS A 341 -8.31 -21.49 -9.30
CA LYS A 341 -8.66 -22.24 -8.09
C LYS A 341 -7.42 -22.84 -7.42
N LYS A 342 -6.58 -23.55 -8.19
CA LYS A 342 -5.35 -24.16 -7.66
C LYS A 342 -4.37 -23.10 -7.18
N SER A 343 -4.16 -22.03 -7.94
CA SER A 343 -3.27 -20.91 -7.57
C SER A 343 -3.71 -20.25 -6.28
N THR A 344 -5.02 -19.99 -6.12
CA THR A 344 -5.58 -19.36 -4.90
C THR A 344 -5.41 -20.28 -3.67
N ILE A 345 -5.67 -21.58 -3.80
CA ILE A 345 -5.53 -22.55 -2.69
C ILE A 345 -4.06 -22.66 -2.26
N ILE A 346 -3.14 -22.83 -3.22
CA ILE A 346 -1.71 -22.98 -2.90
C ILE A 346 -1.17 -21.69 -2.27
N LEU A 347 -1.54 -20.52 -2.82
CA LEU A 347 -1.15 -19.26 -2.19
C LEU A 347 -1.75 -19.12 -0.77
N GLY A 348 -2.99 -19.57 -0.56
CA GLY A 348 -3.60 -19.61 0.77
C GLY A 348 -2.80 -20.47 1.76
N ILE A 349 -2.28 -21.61 1.34
CA ILE A 349 -1.40 -22.46 2.15
C ILE A 349 -0.10 -21.72 2.49
N ILE A 350 0.50 -21.04 1.52
CA ILE A 350 1.71 -20.21 1.73
C ILE A 350 1.41 -19.06 2.71
N MET A 351 0.27 -18.37 2.52
CA MET A 351 -0.15 -17.27 3.39
C MET A 351 -0.32 -17.75 4.83
N ILE A 352 -1.00 -18.89 5.04
CA ILE A 352 -1.18 -19.45 6.39
C ILE A 352 0.17 -19.86 6.97
N GLY A 353 1.01 -20.57 6.23
CA GLY A 353 2.31 -21.03 6.74
C GLY A 353 3.24 -19.90 7.17
N LEU A 354 3.47 -18.90 6.31
CA LEU A 354 4.32 -17.75 6.62
C LEU A 354 3.66 -16.76 7.59
N GLY A 355 2.33 -16.59 7.49
CA GLY A 355 1.58 -15.72 8.37
C GLY A 355 1.51 -16.25 9.81
N THR A 356 1.38 -17.55 10.00
CA THR A 356 1.45 -18.17 11.34
C THR A 356 2.80 -17.90 12.02
N LEU A 357 3.92 -17.96 11.29
CA LEU A 357 5.23 -17.56 11.84
C LEU A 357 5.20 -16.10 12.32
N SER A 358 4.62 -15.21 11.52
CA SER A 358 4.49 -13.79 11.86
C SER A 358 3.51 -13.55 13.04
N CYS A 359 2.41 -14.30 13.13
CA CYS A 359 1.49 -14.26 14.27
C CYS A 359 2.15 -14.68 15.56
N LEU A 360 2.87 -15.80 15.54
CA LEU A 360 3.48 -16.38 16.72
C LEU A 360 4.77 -15.68 17.15
N GLY A 361 5.35 -14.86 16.26
CA GLY A 361 6.61 -14.15 16.50
C GLY A 361 6.59 -13.20 17.70
N TYR A 362 5.44 -12.62 18.06
CA TYR A 362 5.29 -11.75 19.23
C TYR A 362 4.83 -12.50 20.50
N GLY A 363 4.61 -13.80 20.41
CA GLY A 363 4.13 -14.64 21.49
C GLY A 363 5.00 -15.89 21.68
N PRO A 364 4.49 -17.10 21.34
CA PRO A 364 5.22 -18.35 21.58
C PRO A 364 6.59 -18.45 20.90
N LEU A 365 6.80 -17.78 19.78
CA LEU A 365 8.07 -17.74 19.03
C LEU A 365 8.87 -16.45 19.26
N SER A 366 8.55 -15.65 20.27
CA SER A 366 9.22 -14.36 20.51
C SER A 366 10.73 -14.46 20.74
N ASN A 367 11.24 -15.63 21.16
CA ASN A 367 12.66 -15.89 21.31
C ASN A 367 13.37 -16.30 20.01
N VAL A 368 12.60 -16.54 18.92
CA VAL A 368 13.14 -16.92 17.60
C VAL A 368 13.17 -15.69 16.71
N THR A 369 14.36 -15.17 16.46
CA THR A 369 14.56 -13.97 15.64
C THR A 369 15.45 -14.27 14.43
N ILE A 370 15.26 -13.52 13.34
CA ILE A 370 16.11 -13.54 12.16
C ILE A 370 16.82 -12.18 12.10
N ILE A 371 18.14 -12.16 12.20
CA ILE A 371 18.95 -10.91 12.24
C ILE A 371 18.46 -9.98 13.38
N GLY A 372 18.05 -10.55 14.51
CA GLY A 372 17.52 -9.78 15.65
C GLY A 372 16.10 -9.25 15.51
N MET A 373 15.41 -9.56 14.42
CA MET A 373 14.04 -9.13 14.13
C MET A 373 13.05 -10.27 14.32
N GLN A 374 11.83 -9.96 14.78
CA GLN A 374 10.71 -10.88 14.76
C GLN A 374 10.32 -11.21 13.30
N PHE A 375 9.60 -12.32 13.08
CA PHE A 375 9.27 -12.78 11.73
C PHE A 375 8.55 -11.72 10.90
N LEU A 376 7.55 -11.03 11.45
CA LEU A 376 6.82 -9.96 10.75
C LEU A 376 7.77 -8.84 10.35
N ASP A 377 8.57 -8.36 11.31
CA ASP A 377 9.50 -7.24 11.08
C ASP A 377 10.58 -7.62 10.07
N PHE A 378 11.05 -8.87 10.10
CA PHE A 378 12.02 -9.39 9.13
C PHE A 378 11.44 -9.44 7.71
N PHE A 379 10.22 -9.98 7.54
CA PHE A 379 9.59 -10.01 6.22
C PHE A 379 9.29 -8.61 5.70
N ASP A 380 8.86 -7.69 6.56
CA ASP A 380 8.66 -6.28 6.22
C ASP A 380 9.98 -5.62 5.79
N PHE A 381 11.05 -5.77 6.56
CA PHE A 381 12.38 -5.27 6.23
C PHE A 381 12.89 -5.85 4.90
N LEU A 382 12.83 -7.18 4.74
CA LEU A 382 13.32 -7.86 3.53
C LEU A 382 12.59 -7.36 2.28
N THR A 383 11.27 -7.26 2.33
CA THR A 383 10.47 -6.88 1.17
C THR A 383 10.51 -5.39 0.91
N ASN A 384 10.20 -4.55 1.89
CA ASN A 384 10.04 -3.11 1.71
C ASN A 384 11.38 -2.36 1.67
N SER A 385 12.33 -2.75 2.52
CA SER A 385 13.61 -2.04 2.64
C SER A 385 14.67 -2.51 1.63
N VAL A 386 14.60 -3.78 1.21
CA VAL A 386 15.62 -4.38 0.33
C VAL A 386 15.08 -4.71 -1.05
N MET A 387 14.08 -5.60 -1.14
CA MET A 387 13.66 -6.15 -2.43
C MET A 387 12.95 -5.13 -3.31
N MET A 388 12.05 -4.32 -2.77
CA MET A 388 11.28 -3.34 -3.56
C MET A 388 12.18 -2.26 -4.20
N PRO A 389 13.13 -1.61 -3.51
CA PRO A 389 14.04 -0.67 -4.17
C PRO A 389 14.87 -1.31 -5.28
N ILE A 390 15.35 -2.55 -5.08
CA ILE A 390 16.08 -3.30 -6.12
C ILE A 390 15.16 -3.58 -7.32
N ALA A 391 13.92 -3.99 -7.08
CA ALA A 391 12.93 -4.23 -8.13
C ALA A 391 12.61 -2.95 -8.91
N ALA A 392 12.50 -1.80 -8.25
CA ALA A 392 12.26 -0.51 -8.89
C ALA A 392 13.42 -0.09 -9.79
N ILE A 393 14.67 -0.23 -9.32
CA ILE A 393 15.85 0.00 -10.14
C ILE A 393 15.83 -0.90 -11.38
N ALA A 394 15.51 -2.17 -11.18
CA ALA A 394 15.41 -3.14 -12.27
C ALA A 394 14.33 -2.76 -13.30
N ILE A 395 13.14 -2.31 -12.84
CA ILE A 395 12.06 -1.80 -13.71
C ILE A 395 12.55 -0.58 -14.51
N CYS A 396 13.18 0.40 -13.86
CA CYS A 396 13.68 1.61 -14.52
C CYS A 396 14.68 1.29 -15.62
N ILE A 397 15.66 0.43 -15.34
CA ILE A 397 16.66 0.00 -16.33
C ILE A 397 15.98 -0.80 -17.45
N PHE A 398 15.08 -1.70 -17.11
CA PHE A 398 14.41 -2.56 -18.09
C PHE A 398 13.54 -1.75 -19.04
N VAL A 399 12.70 -0.86 -18.51
CA VAL A 399 11.81 -0.02 -19.32
C VAL A 399 12.59 0.96 -20.19
N SER A 400 13.63 1.59 -19.65
CA SER A 400 14.41 2.60 -20.39
C SER A 400 15.39 2.02 -21.41
N ARG A 401 15.98 0.83 -21.15
CA ARG A 401 17.06 0.26 -21.97
C ARG A 401 16.67 -0.98 -22.77
N VAL A 402 15.74 -1.81 -22.26
CA VAL A 402 15.36 -3.06 -22.91
C VAL A 402 14.06 -2.91 -23.71
N VAL A 403 13.02 -2.36 -23.11
CA VAL A 403 11.75 -2.07 -23.80
C VAL A 403 11.95 -0.91 -24.78
N GLY A 404 12.55 0.17 -24.34
CA GLY A 404 12.74 1.41 -25.10
C GLY A 404 11.58 2.38 -24.95
N LEU A 405 11.91 3.67 -24.73
CA LEU A 405 10.90 4.72 -24.47
C LEU A 405 9.94 4.95 -25.64
N GLU A 406 10.39 4.74 -26.89
CA GLU A 406 9.55 4.86 -28.06
C GLU A 406 8.39 3.86 -28.07
N LYS A 407 8.63 2.61 -27.64
CA LYS A 407 7.58 1.59 -27.53
C LYS A 407 6.61 1.89 -26.40
N VAL A 408 7.13 2.42 -25.27
CA VAL A 408 6.29 2.88 -24.15
C VAL A 408 5.38 4.02 -24.61
N GLU A 409 5.93 5.00 -25.30
CA GLU A 409 5.16 6.12 -25.86
C GLU A 409 4.09 5.63 -26.85
N ALA A 410 4.47 4.76 -27.80
CA ALA A 410 3.54 4.21 -28.77
C ALA A 410 2.36 3.47 -28.11
N GLU A 411 2.61 2.74 -27.01
CA GLU A 411 1.54 2.09 -26.26
C GLU A 411 0.64 3.11 -25.53
N ILE A 412 1.20 4.16 -24.94
CA ILE A 412 0.42 5.19 -24.20
C ILE A 412 -0.43 6.00 -25.16
N THR A 413 0.11 6.37 -26.34
CA THR A 413 -0.57 7.21 -27.34
C THR A 413 -1.49 6.42 -28.28
N GLN A 414 -1.64 5.11 -28.05
CA GLN A 414 -2.55 4.29 -28.86
C GLN A 414 -3.98 4.85 -28.83
N ASP A 415 -4.71 4.70 -29.94
CA ASP A 415 -6.09 5.16 -30.10
C ASP A 415 -6.30 6.69 -29.92
N GLY A 416 -5.27 7.50 -30.23
CA GLY A 416 -5.36 8.97 -30.17
C GLY A 416 -5.21 9.56 -28.77
N ASN A 417 -4.81 8.77 -27.80
CA ASN A 417 -4.49 9.26 -26.45
C ASN A 417 -3.26 10.18 -26.49
N SER A 418 -3.21 11.17 -25.58
CA SER A 418 -2.06 12.07 -25.42
C SER A 418 -1.10 11.51 -24.37
N PHE A 419 0.19 11.87 -24.47
CA PHE A 419 1.17 11.67 -23.41
C PHE A 419 1.73 13.05 -22.99
N LYS A 420 0.98 13.74 -22.15
CA LYS A 420 1.25 15.14 -21.76
C LYS A 420 2.53 15.32 -20.98
N ARG A 421 2.78 14.40 -20.00
CA ARG A 421 3.96 14.44 -19.11
C ARG A 421 5.15 13.61 -19.64
N LYS A 422 5.22 13.36 -20.97
CA LYS A 422 6.28 12.58 -21.63
C LYS A 422 7.71 13.01 -21.22
N LYS A 423 7.99 14.32 -21.22
CA LYS A 423 9.32 14.84 -20.87
C LYS A 423 9.69 14.50 -19.43
N ILE A 424 8.75 14.64 -18.50
CA ILE A 424 8.95 14.30 -17.08
C ILE A 424 9.18 12.79 -16.97
N PHE A 425 8.33 11.97 -17.58
CA PHE A 425 8.48 10.51 -17.58
C PHE A 425 9.87 10.09 -18.08
N ASN A 426 10.28 10.56 -19.26
CA ASN A 426 11.56 10.17 -19.87
C ASN A 426 12.76 10.54 -19.01
N PHE A 427 12.76 11.73 -18.40
CA PHE A 427 13.83 12.18 -17.52
C PHE A 427 13.84 11.38 -16.21
N MET A 428 12.69 11.23 -15.59
CA MET A 428 12.54 10.54 -14.32
C MET A 428 12.95 9.06 -14.43
N ILE A 429 12.41 8.32 -15.41
CA ILE A 429 12.65 6.88 -15.54
C ILE A 429 14.11 6.54 -15.86
N GLN A 430 14.79 7.41 -16.61
CA GLN A 430 16.18 7.19 -17.00
C GLN A 430 17.19 7.55 -15.93
N TYR A 431 16.91 8.58 -15.11
CA TYR A 431 17.89 9.19 -14.22
C TYR A 431 17.43 9.24 -12.77
N LEU A 432 16.32 9.91 -12.46
CA LEU A 432 15.97 10.20 -11.07
C LEU A 432 15.32 9.01 -10.35
N CYS A 433 14.43 8.25 -11.00
CA CYS A 433 13.77 7.12 -10.35
C CYS A 433 14.76 6.05 -9.86
N PRO A 434 15.76 5.61 -10.66
CA PRO A 434 16.76 4.66 -10.16
C PRO A 434 17.64 5.23 -9.05
N ILE A 435 17.98 6.55 -9.10
CA ILE A 435 18.72 7.22 -8.03
C ILE A 435 17.90 7.27 -6.74
N PHE A 436 16.63 7.64 -6.81
CA PHE A 436 15.74 7.67 -5.64
C PHE A 436 15.56 6.29 -5.02
N ALA A 437 15.34 5.26 -5.83
CA ALA A 437 15.27 3.90 -5.34
C ALA A 437 16.57 3.44 -4.67
N PHE A 438 17.74 3.85 -5.21
CA PHE A 438 19.04 3.56 -4.61
C PHE A 438 19.23 4.29 -3.26
N ILE A 439 18.81 5.57 -3.17
CA ILE A 439 18.86 6.32 -1.90
C ILE A 439 17.96 5.66 -0.86
N ILE A 440 16.74 5.23 -1.24
CA ILE A 440 15.82 4.51 -0.35
C ILE A 440 16.48 3.22 0.15
N LEU A 441 17.11 2.44 -0.73
CA LEU A 441 17.81 1.21 -0.36
C LEU A 441 18.92 1.49 0.67
N LEU A 442 19.76 2.48 0.41
CA LEU A 442 20.86 2.84 1.32
C LEU A 442 20.34 3.32 2.67
N SER A 443 19.34 4.22 2.67
CA SER A 443 18.76 4.76 3.91
C SER A 443 18.01 3.73 4.76
N SER A 444 17.64 2.62 4.18
CA SER A 444 16.92 1.54 4.88
C SER A 444 17.86 0.48 5.48
N ILE A 445 19.12 0.43 5.02
CA ILE A 445 20.12 -0.55 5.49
C ILE A 445 21.15 0.12 6.43
N ALA A 446 21.34 1.45 6.29
CA ALA A 446 22.24 2.24 7.15
C ALA A 446 21.61 2.49 8.52
#